data_c2cc3fcabe55ce31ff842a3b6c6e7345
#
_entry.id   c2cc3fcabe55ce31ff842a3b6c6e7345
#
_cell.length_a   1.000
_cell.length_b   1.000
_cell.length_c   1.000
_cell.angle_alpha   90.00
_cell.angle_beta   90.00
_cell.angle_gamma   90.00
#
_symmetry.space_group_name_H-M   'P 1'
#
loop_
_entity.id
_entity.type
_entity.pdbx_description
1 polymer ?
#
loop_
_entity_poly.entity_id
_entity_poly.type
_entity_poly.pdbx_seq_one_letter_code
_entity_poly.pdbx_strand_id
1 'polypeptide(L)'
;MKISPLPVSDDKHLWVGWDEYHRSIERLVRVVYESGWKFDQVLCLARGGLRPGDVFSRIFDLPLAILSTSSYRAEAGTVQGALNIAKHVTVTKGTLEGKVLLVDDLADSGVTLSKVQRHLQANFPSVTEVRSAVIWCKACSTFKPDYFLEYLPTNPWIHQPFEEYDSMRPEQVVARLKDAD
;
A
#
# COMPACT_ATOMS: atom_id res chain seq x y z
N MET A 1 -18.04 24.18 4.07
CA MET A 1 -16.59 24.03 3.82
C MET A 1 -16.36 23.95 2.32
N LYS A 2 -15.72 24.93 1.69
CA LYS A 2 -15.38 24.85 0.25
C LYS A 2 -14.14 23.97 0.15
N ILE A 3 -14.33 22.72 -0.27
CA ILE A 3 -13.20 21.86 -0.63
C ILE A 3 -12.60 22.45 -1.90
N SER A 4 -11.37 22.97 -1.81
CA SER A 4 -10.66 23.39 -3.02
C SER A 4 -10.49 22.16 -3.94
N PRO A 5 -10.77 22.31 -5.25
CA PRO A 5 -10.54 21.21 -6.17
C PRO A 5 -9.06 20.81 -6.13
N LEU A 6 -8.79 19.49 -6.23
CA LEU A 6 -7.44 19.02 -6.36
C LEU A 6 -6.78 19.60 -7.61
N PRO A 7 -5.46 19.87 -7.59
CA PRO A 7 -4.73 20.25 -8.78
C PRO A 7 -4.93 19.22 -9.89
N VAL A 8 -4.87 19.67 -11.13
CA VAL A 8 -5.00 18.78 -12.30
C VAL A 8 -3.79 17.86 -12.36
N SER A 9 -4.04 16.55 -12.49
CA SER A 9 -2.99 15.56 -12.70
C SER A 9 -2.33 15.75 -14.08
N ASP A 10 -1.03 15.55 -14.12
CA ASP A 10 -0.21 15.62 -15.33
C ASP A 10 0.80 14.45 -15.36
N ASP A 11 1.72 14.44 -16.34
CA ASP A 11 2.74 13.40 -16.48
C ASP A 11 3.73 13.34 -15.30
N LYS A 12 3.78 14.38 -14.46
CA LYS A 12 4.70 14.48 -13.30
C LYS A 12 3.99 14.30 -11.98
N HIS A 13 2.70 14.61 -11.91
CA HIS A 13 1.93 14.62 -10.67
C HIS A 13 0.55 13.99 -10.86
N LEU A 14 0.24 13.01 -10.03
CA LEU A 14 -1.10 12.41 -9.90
C LEU A 14 -1.67 12.78 -8.53
N TRP A 15 -2.74 13.57 -8.53
CA TRP A 15 -3.41 14.03 -7.32
C TRP A 15 -4.64 13.16 -7.03
N VAL A 16 -4.68 12.56 -5.85
CA VAL A 16 -5.74 11.63 -5.44
C VAL A 16 -6.43 12.15 -4.19
N GLY A 17 -7.73 12.38 -4.27
CA GLY A 17 -8.56 12.75 -3.12
C GLY A 17 -9.06 11.53 -2.36
N TRP A 18 -9.63 11.74 -1.15
CA TRP A 18 -10.15 10.67 -0.30
C TRP A 18 -11.20 9.80 -0.98
N ASP A 19 -12.16 10.41 -1.68
CA ASP A 19 -13.23 9.68 -2.36
C ASP A 19 -12.69 8.80 -3.49
N GLU A 20 -11.75 9.32 -4.28
CA GLU A 20 -11.12 8.54 -5.35
C GLU A 20 -10.21 7.44 -4.80
N TYR A 21 -9.49 7.72 -3.73
CA TYR A 21 -8.66 6.73 -3.05
C TYR A 21 -9.49 5.55 -2.54
N HIS A 22 -10.62 5.80 -1.86
CA HIS A 22 -11.50 4.74 -1.40
C HIS A 22 -12.12 3.95 -2.56
N ARG A 23 -12.62 4.65 -3.60
CA ARG A 23 -13.13 3.98 -4.81
C ARG A 23 -12.07 3.13 -5.50
N SER A 24 -10.83 3.57 -5.51
CA SER A 24 -9.70 2.80 -6.07
C SER A 24 -9.47 1.50 -5.30
N ILE A 25 -9.56 1.53 -3.96
CA ILE A 25 -9.49 0.31 -3.15
C ILE A 25 -10.63 -0.65 -3.51
N GLU A 26 -11.88 -0.15 -3.59
CA GLU A 26 -13.04 -0.99 -3.93
C GLU A 26 -12.93 -1.60 -5.33
N ARG A 27 -12.42 -0.83 -6.30
CA ARG A 27 -12.15 -1.35 -7.65
C ARG A 27 -11.06 -2.43 -7.64
N LEU A 28 -10.00 -2.27 -6.82
CA LEU A 28 -8.96 -3.28 -6.68
C LEU A 28 -9.52 -4.56 -6.02
N VAL A 29 -10.39 -4.44 -5.01
CA VAL A 29 -11.14 -5.56 -4.43
C VAL A 29 -11.90 -6.32 -5.50
N ARG A 30 -12.60 -5.62 -6.40
CA ARG A 30 -13.30 -6.24 -7.53
C ARG A 30 -12.35 -6.99 -8.45
N VAL A 31 -11.21 -6.41 -8.82
CA VAL A 31 -10.21 -7.06 -9.69
C VAL A 31 -9.73 -8.37 -9.09
N VAL A 32 -9.43 -8.39 -7.80
CA VAL A 32 -8.99 -9.59 -7.09
C VAL A 32 -10.12 -10.63 -7.01
N TYR A 33 -11.33 -10.20 -6.68
CA TYR A 33 -12.50 -11.08 -6.60
C TYR A 33 -12.83 -11.75 -7.94
N GLU A 34 -12.86 -10.97 -9.03
CA GLU A 34 -13.17 -11.44 -10.38
C GLU A 34 -12.09 -12.38 -10.96
N SER A 35 -10.86 -12.36 -10.40
CA SER A 35 -9.81 -13.32 -10.77
C SER A 35 -10.14 -14.77 -10.39
N GLY A 36 -11.08 -14.96 -9.47
CA GLY A 36 -11.47 -16.27 -8.95
C GLY A 36 -10.46 -16.92 -8.00
N TRP A 37 -9.29 -16.30 -7.79
CA TRP A 37 -8.30 -16.82 -6.85
C TRP A 37 -8.78 -16.66 -5.40
N LYS A 38 -8.68 -17.75 -4.61
CA LYS A 38 -9.05 -17.76 -3.21
C LYS A 38 -7.79 -17.71 -2.36
N PHE A 39 -7.84 -16.93 -1.30
CA PHE A 39 -6.76 -16.76 -0.33
C PHE A 39 -7.32 -16.86 1.09
N ASP A 40 -6.44 -17.11 2.04
CA ASP A 40 -6.79 -17.40 3.43
C ASP A 40 -6.56 -16.20 4.36
N GLN A 41 -5.65 -15.30 3.97
CA GLN A 41 -5.26 -14.14 4.78
C GLN A 41 -4.85 -12.97 3.91
N VAL A 42 -5.00 -11.77 4.47
CA VAL A 42 -4.49 -10.52 3.91
C VAL A 42 -3.25 -10.10 4.68
N LEU A 43 -2.14 -9.86 4.02
CA LEU A 43 -0.93 -9.28 4.60
C LEU A 43 -0.72 -7.89 4.01
N CYS A 44 -0.80 -6.85 4.83
CA CYS A 44 -0.53 -5.49 4.40
C CYS A 44 0.86 -5.01 4.82
N LEU A 45 1.48 -4.20 3.98
CA LEU A 45 2.73 -3.53 4.29
C LEU A 45 2.46 -2.20 4.99
N ALA A 46 3.04 -2.02 6.16
CA ALA A 46 2.92 -0.76 6.87
C ALA A 46 3.96 0.26 6.30
N ARG A 47 3.52 1.49 6.00
CA ARG A 47 2.22 2.11 6.27
C ARG A 47 1.26 2.15 5.07
N GLY A 48 1.77 2.20 3.82
CA GLY A 48 0.94 2.41 2.62
C GLY A 48 -0.18 1.40 2.46
N GLY A 49 0.14 0.12 2.67
CA GLY A 49 -0.81 -0.98 2.55
C GLY A 49 -1.84 -1.12 3.68
N LEU A 50 -1.72 -0.35 4.78
CA LEU A 50 -2.64 -0.50 5.93
C LEU A 50 -4.09 -0.22 5.57
N ARG A 51 -4.36 0.86 4.82
CA ARG A 51 -5.73 1.22 4.45
C ARG A 51 -6.36 0.23 3.48
N PRO A 52 -5.73 -0.07 2.33
CA PRO A 52 -6.29 -1.08 1.45
C PRO A 52 -6.35 -2.45 2.11
N GLY A 53 -5.35 -2.85 2.92
CA GLY A 53 -5.35 -4.13 3.63
C GLY A 53 -6.51 -4.27 4.62
N ASP A 54 -6.84 -3.24 5.39
CA ASP A 54 -8.00 -3.24 6.30
C ASP A 54 -9.31 -3.43 5.51
N VAL A 55 -9.47 -2.72 4.40
CA VAL A 55 -10.68 -2.85 3.56
C VAL A 55 -10.79 -4.26 2.97
N PHE A 56 -9.70 -4.83 2.44
CA PHE A 56 -9.68 -6.21 1.94
C PHE A 56 -10.05 -7.21 3.03
N SER A 57 -9.42 -7.12 4.20
CA SER A 57 -9.69 -8.03 5.32
C SER A 57 -11.16 -8.02 5.74
N ARG A 58 -11.77 -6.84 5.82
CA ARG A 58 -13.19 -6.70 6.18
C ARG A 58 -14.14 -7.23 5.12
N ILE A 59 -13.91 -6.89 3.85
CA ILE A 59 -14.80 -7.29 2.74
C ILE A 59 -14.74 -8.80 2.50
N PHE A 60 -13.56 -9.41 2.60
CA PHE A 60 -13.41 -10.85 2.42
C PHE A 60 -13.64 -11.66 3.71
N ASP A 61 -13.84 -11.00 4.86
CA ASP A 61 -13.95 -11.60 6.19
C ASP A 61 -12.78 -12.55 6.53
N LEU A 62 -11.55 -12.06 6.27
CA LEU A 62 -10.32 -12.82 6.46
C LEU A 62 -9.39 -12.15 7.47
N PRO A 63 -8.54 -12.92 8.16
CA PRO A 63 -7.55 -12.36 9.08
C PRO A 63 -6.63 -11.36 8.39
N LEU A 64 -6.32 -10.28 9.10
CA LEU A 64 -5.34 -9.27 8.68
C LEU A 64 -4.00 -9.53 9.35
N ALA A 65 -2.97 -9.60 8.55
CA ALA A 65 -1.58 -9.60 8.98
C ALA A 65 -0.92 -8.26 8.61
N ILE A 66 0.01 -7.80 9.44
CA ILE A 66 0.74 -6.55 9.25
C ILE A 66 2.24 -6.83 9.29
N LEU A 67 2.96 -6.42 8.25
CA LEU A 67 4.41 -6.48 8.17
C LEU A 67 4.97 -5.07 7.96
N SER A 68 5.85 -4.64 8.86
CA SER A 68 6.51 -3.36 8.72
C SER A 68 7.75 -3.47 7.81
N THR A 69 7.85 -2.52 6.88
CA THR A 69 9.03 -2.32 6.04
C THR A 69 9.52 -0.89 6.19
N SER A 70 10.82 -0.69 6.28
CA SER A 70 11.43 0.65 6.27
C SER A 70 12.59 0.70 5.29
N SER A 71 12.58 1.70 4.42
CA SER A 71 13.75 2.04 3.62
C SER A 71 14.57 3.06 4.41
N TYR A 72 15.83 2.75 4.69
CA TYR A 72 16.76 3.76 5.19
C TYR A 72 16.97 4.80 4.08
N ARG A 73 16.38 5.97 4.23
CA ARG A 73 16.89 7.16 3.54
C ARG A 73 18.11 7.59 4.33
N ALA A 74 19.30 7.23 3.85
CA ALA A 74 20.52 7.81 4.37
C ALA A 74 20.45 9.33 4.17
N GLU A 75 20.57 10.09 5.24
CA GLU A 75 20.93 11.50 5.14
C GLU A 75 22.25 11.58 4.37
N ALA A 76 22.26 12.35 3.27
CA ALA A 76 23.33 12.46 2.28
C ALA A 76 23.48 11.28 1.28
N GLY A 77 22.64 11.23 0.29
CA GLY A 77 22.97 11.19 -1.15
C GLY A 77 23.76 10.03 -1.76
N THR A 78 24.12 8.90 -1.10
CA THR A 78 25.08 7.98 -1.74
C THR A 78 24.90 6.48 -1.52
N VAL A 79 23.89 6.00 -0.82
CA VAL A 79 23.62 4.55 -0.80
C VAL A 79 22.12 4.33 -0.89
N GLN A 80 21.69 3.59 -1.91
CA GLN A 80 20.34 3.02 -1.96
C GLN A 80 20.16 2.16 -0.69
N GLY A 81 19.45 2.70 0.31
CA GLY A 81 19.39 2.15 1.64
C GLY A 81 18.85 0.73 1.63
N ALA A 82 19.45 -0.14 2.42
CA ALA A 82 18.99 -1.49 2.61
C ALA A 82 17.53 -1.44 3.12
N LEU A 83 16.61 -2.11 2.39
CA LEU A 83 15.24 -2.30 2.87
C LEU A 83 15.31 -3.19 4.12
N ASN A 84 14.88 -2.66 5.25
CA ASN A 84 14.69 -3.43 6.47
C ASN A 84 13.27 -3.99 6.49
N ILE A 85 13.14 -5.30 6.65
CA ILE A 85 11.88 -6.01 6.80
C ILE A 85 11.81 -6.50 8.24
N ALA A 86 10.73 -6.18 8.95
CA ALA A 86 10.54 -6.62 10.33
C ALA A 86 10.56 -8.16 10.42
N LYS A 87 11.18 -8.68 11.49
CA LYS A 87 11.26 -10.13 11.73
C LYS A 87 9.91 -10.75 12.08
N HIS A 88 9.02 -9.94 12.66
CA HIS A 88 7.74 -10.40 13.19
C HIS A 88 6.58 -9.82 12.35
N VAL A 89 5.60 -10.67 12.09
CA VAL A 89 4.31 -10.32 11.51
C VAL A 89 3.29 -10.34 12.64
N THR A 90 2.49 -9.28 12.74
CA THR A 90 1.33 -9.25 13.65
C THR A 90 0.12 -9.74 12.89
N VAL A 91 -0.63 -10.70 13.45
CA VAL A 91 -1.83 -11.26 12.82
C VAL A 91 -3.01 -11.06 13.76
N THR A 92 -4.17 -10.65 13.25
CA THR A 92 -5.38 -10.43 14.06
C THR A 92 -5.97 -11.73 14.60
N LYS A 93 -5.73 -12.87 13.93
CA LYS A 93 -6.20 -14.17 14.34
C LYS A 93 -5.29 -15.28 13.79
N GLY A 94 -4.81 -16.17 14.66
CA GLY A 94 -3.97 -17.31 14.26
C GLY A 94 -2.51 -16.92 13.93
N THR A 95 -1.92 -17.61 12.99
CA THR A 95 -0.57 -17.42 12.47
C THR A 95 -0.62 -17.11 10.98
N LEU A 96 0.46 -16.59 10.42
CA LEU A 96 0.55 -16.34 8.99
C LEU A 96 0.78 -17.67 8.25
N GLU A 97 -0.22 -18.12 7.48
CA GLU A 97 -0.22 -19.42 6.81
C GLU A 97 -1.13 -19.45 5.57
N GLY A 98 -1.06 -20.53 4.79
CA GLY A 98 -1.92 -20.74 3.63
C GLY A 98 -1.59 -19.80 2.46
N LYS A 99 -2.61 -19.44 1.71
CA LYS A 99 -2.51 -18.51 0.58
C LYS A 99 -2.69 -17.08 1.09
N VAL A 100 -1.72 -16.23 0.81
CA VAL A 100 -1.65 -14.86 1.33
C VAL A 100 -1.79 -13.84 0.21
N LEU A 101 -2.73 -12.90 0.34
CA LEU A 101 -2.80 -11.70 -0.47
C LEU A 101 -1.93 -10.62 0.16
N LEU A 102 -0.79 -10.31 -0.48
CA LEU A 102 0.12 -9.23 -0.08
C LEU A 102 -0.39 -7.90 -0.66
N VAL A 103 -0.78 -6.97 0.21
CA VAL A 103 -1.38 -5.70 -0.19
C VAL A 103 -0.47 -4.53 0.15
N ASP A 104 -0.27 -3.65 -0.84
CA ASP A 104 0.36 -2.33 -0.66
C ASP A 104 -0.41 -1.28 -1.49
N ASP A 105 -0.08 -0.01 -1.33
CA ASP A 105 -0.69 1.07 -2.11
C ASP A 105 -0.08 1.17 -3.52
N LEU A 106 1.23 0.99 -3.63
CA LEU A 106 2.00 1.34 -4.82
C LEU A 106 3.16 0.36 -5.08
N ALA A 107 3.31 -0.09 -6.33
CA ALA A 107 4.54 -0.65 -6.85
C ALA A 107 5.32 0.45 -7.60
N ASP A 108 6.20 1.17 -6.89
CA ASP A 108 7.08 2.17 -7.47
C ASP A 108 8.27 1.49 -8.18
N SER A 109 9.39 1.28 -7.52
CA SER A 109 10.50 0.47 -8.07
C SER A 109 10.25 -1.04 -8.05
N GLY A 110 9.27 -1.49 -7.27
CA GLY A 110 8.94 -2.89 -7.05
C GLY A 110 9.88 -3.65 -6.10
N VAL A 111 10.94 -3.00 -5.64
CA VAL A 111 11.97 -3.63 -4.77
C VAL A 111 11.37 -4.13 -3.46
N THR A 112 10.46 -3.37 -2.85
CA THR A 112 9.82 -3.76 -1.59
C THR A 112 9.02 -5.04 -1.75
N LEU A 113 8.10 -5.10 -2.71
CA LEU A 113 7.25 -6.26 -2.96
C LEU A 113 8.09 -7.50 -3.27
N SER A 114 9.10 -7.38 -4.14
CA SER A 114 10.01 -8.46 -4.49
C SER A 114 10.78 -9.01 -3.28
N LYS A 115 11.30 -8.13 -2.42
CA LYS A 115 12.04 -8.55 -1.22
C LYS A 115 11.13 -9.16 -0.16
N VAL A 116 9.92 -8.60 0.03
CA VAL A 116 8.93 -9.15 0.97
C VAL A 116 8.49 -10.53 0.52
N GLN A 117 8.17 -10.73 -0.76
CA GLN A 117 7.77 -12.05 -1.25
C GLN A 117 8.85 -13.11 -0.99
N ARG A 118 10.12 -12.78 -1.26
CA ARG A 118 11.24 -13.67 -0.94
C ARG A 118 11.41 -13.90 0.56
N HIS A 119 11.21 -12.86 1.37
CA HIS A 119 11.27 -12.96 2.82
C HIS A 119 10.19 -13.91 3.38
N LEU A 120 8.96 -13.82 2.85
CA LEU A 120 7.87 -14.72 3.23
C LEU A 120 8.20 -16.17 2.87
N GLN A 121 8.65 -16.41 1.65
CA GLN A 121 9.06 -17.75 1.19
C GLN A 121 10.18 -18.36 2.06
N ALA A 122 11.14 -17.56 2.51
CA ALA A 122 12.29 -18.03 3.28
C ALA A 122 11.96 -18.24 4.77
N ASN A 123 11.06 -17.46 5.36
CA ASN A 123 10.89 -17.40 6.81
C ASN A 123 9.53 -17.87 7.31
N PHE A 124 8.55 -18.07 6.41
CA PHE A 124 7.18 -18.49 6.76
C PHE A 124 6.79 -19.76 5.98
N PRO A 125 7.29 -20.94 6.39
CA PRO A 125 7.09 -22.20 5.65
C PRO A 125 5.61 -22.63 5.57
N SER A 126 4.75 -22.12 6.45
CA SER A 126 3.31 -22.36 6.41
C SER A 126 2.59 -21.53 5.33
N VAL A 127 3.24 -20.53 4.75
CA VAL A 127 2.71 -19.77 3.61
C VAL A 127 2.94 -20.55 2.34
N THR A 128 1.87 -20.95 1.66
CA THR A 128 1.93 -21.84 0.49
C THR A 128 1.94 -21.10 -0.84
N GLU A 129 1.30 -19.94 -0.90
CA GLU A 129 1.24 -19.09 -2.10
C GLU A 129 1.12 -17.63 -1.67
N VAL A 130 1.79 -16.73 -2.37
CA VAL A 130 1.67 -15.28 -2.17
C VAL A 130 1.35 -14.64 -3.51
N ARG A 131 0.23 -13.88 -3.57
CA ARG A 131 -0.05 -12.95 -4.67
C ARG A 131 -0.13 -11.54 -4.14
N SER A 132 0.29 -10.61 -4.97
CA SER A 132 0.39 -9.18 -4.63
C SER A 132 -0.72 -8.36 -5.28
N ALA A 133 -1.24 -7.38 -4.53
CA ALA A 133 -2.23 -6.43 -5.01
C ALA A 133 -1.84 -5.01 -4.62
N VAL A 134 -1.86 -4.09 -5.59
CA VAL A 134 -1.58 -2.67 -5.38
C VAL A 134 -2.57 -1.79 -6.16
N ILE A 135 -2.77 -0.56 -5.71
CA ILE A 135 -3.62 0.39 -6.44
C ILE A 135 -2.89 0.84 -7.71
N TRP A 136 -1.63 1.26 -7.59
CA TRP A 136 -0.84 1.76 -8.71
C TRP A 136 0.40 0.92 -8.97
N CYS A 137 0.68 0.69 -10.26
CA CYS A 137 1.93 0.07 -10.71
C CYS A 137 2.62 1.00 -11.70
N LYS A 138 3.79 1.53 -11.35
CA LYS A 138 4.57 2.41 -12.24
C LYS A 138 5.36 1.62 -13.27
N ALA A 139 5.60 2.24 -14.42
CA ALA A 139 6.38 1.64 -15.51
C ALA A 139 7.83 1.32 -15.11
N CYS A 140 8.41 2.06 -14.15
CA CYS A 140 9.75 1.79 -13.63
C CYS A 140 9.83 0.60 -12.66
N SER A 141 8.69 0.01 -12.28
CA SER A 141 8.69 -1.14 -11.37
C SER A 141 9.32 -2.36 -12.03
N THR A 142 10.34 -2.92 -11.40
CA THR A 142 10.99 -4.17 -11.80
C THR A 142 10.23 -5.41 -11.33
N PHE A 143 9.21 -5.23 -10.51
CA PHE A 143 8.32 -6.26 -10.01
C PHE A 143 6.90 -5.98 -10.53
N LYS A 144 6.33 -6.94 -11.24
CA LYS A 144 4.94 -6.84 -11.71
C LYS A 144 4.02 -7.46 -10.66
N PRO A 145 3.18 -6.67 -9.97
CA PRO A 145 2.17 -7.22 -9.07
C PRO A 145 1.20 -8.14 -9.80
N ASP A 146 0.67 -9.15 -9.09
CA ASP A 146 -0.34 -10.07 -9.66
C ASP A 146 -1.64 -9.34 -9.98
N TYR A 147 -1.99 -8.36 -9.14
CA TYR A 147 -3.15 -7.51 -9.30
C TYR A 147 -2.77 -6.05 -9.13
N PHE A 148 -3.21 -5.20 -10.04
CA PHE A 148 -3.11 -3.75 -9.90
C PHE A 148 -4.32 -3.10 -10.56
N LEU A 149 -4.73 -1.94 -10.04
CA LEU A 149 -5.85 -1.21 -10.62
C LEU A 149 -5.42 -0.37 -11.81
N GLU A 150 -4.35 0.41 -11.63
CA GLU A 150 -3.86 1.33 -12.65
C GLU A 150 -2.38 1.11 -12.95
N TYR A 151 -2.08 1.04 -14.24
CA TYR A 151 -0.70 1.08 -14.74
C TYR A 151 -0.35 2.51 -15.14
N LEU A 152 0.72 3.03 -14.58
CA LEU A 152 1.21 4.38 -14.86
C LEU A 152 2.39 4.30 -15.84
N PRO A 153 2.19 4.66 -17.12
CA PRO A 153 3.23 4.57 -18.16
C PRO A 153 4.33 5.61 -17.98
N THR A 154 4.02 6.71 -17.30
CA THR A 154 4.97 7.68 -16.78
C THR A 154 5.24 7.39 -15.29
N ASN A 155 6.20 8.08 -14.69
CA ASN A 155 6.54 7.89 -13.28
C ASN A 155 6.11 9.13 -12.44
N PRO A 156 4.80 9.47 -12.39
CA PRO A 156 4.36 10.64 -11.67
C PRO A 156 4.58 10.48 -10.17
N TRP A 157 4.77 11.59 -9.49
CA TRP A 157 4.62 11.60 -8.04
C TRP A 157 3.12 11.48 -7.71
N ILE A 158 2.76 10.47 -6.94
CA ILE A 158 1.36 10.26 -6.52
C ILE A 158 1.17 10.98 -5.19
N HIS A 159 0.35 12.04 -5.21
CA HIS A 159 -0.05 12.76 -4.01
C HIS A 159 -1.27 12.08 -3.40
N GLN A 160 -1.02 11.18 -2.47
CA GLN A 160 -2.08 10.44 -1.79
C GLN A 160 -2.73 11.32 -0.71
N PRO A 161 -4.03 11.15 -0.42
CA PRO A 161 -4.78 12.09 0.43
C PRO A 161 -4.29 12.16 1.88
N PHE A 162 -3.53 11.18 2.34
CA PHE A 162 -2.97 11.15 3.69
C PHE A 162 -1.53 11.70 3.77
N GLU A 163 -0.85 11.97 2.65
CA GLU A 163 0.53 12.48 2.66
C GLU A 163 0.62 13.87 3.30
N GLU A 164 -0.46 14.65 3.27
CA GLU A 164 -0.49 15.95 3.97
C GLU A 164 -0.18 15.81 5.47
N TYR A 165 -0.57 14.68 6.08
CA TYR A 165 -0.32 14.42 7.51
C TYR A 165 1.15 14.14 7.84
N ASP A 166 2.00 13.81 6.87
CA ASP A 166 3.42 13.58 7.10
C ASP A 166 4.15 14.86 7.53
N SER A 167 3.68 16.01 7.04
CA SER A 167 4.22 17.34 7.39
C SER A 167 3.41 18.09 8.44
N MET A 168 2.15 17.68 8.69
CA MET A 168 1.25 18.37 9.62
C MET A 168 1.60 18.04 11.08
N ARG A 169 1.42 19.02 11.95
CA ARG A 169 1.61 18.87 13.39
C ARG A 169 0.29 19.12 14.12
N PRO A 170 0.12 18.63 15.37
CA PRO A 170 -1.16 18.75 16.10
C PRO A 170 -1.70 20.18 16.17
N GLU A 171 -0.84 21.16 16.35
CA GLU A 171 -1.22 22.57 16.44
C GLU A 171 -1.84 23.08 15.12
N GLN A 172 -1.32 22.61 13.98
CA GLN A 172 -1.85 22.95 12.66
C GLN A 172 -3.22 22.32 12.41
N VAL A 173 -3.45 21.10 12.91
CA VAL A 173 -4.78 20.46 12.85
C VAL A 173 -5.79 21.25 13.67
N VAL A 174 -5.41 21.65 14.89
CA VAL A 174 -6.28 22.48 15.76
C VAL A 174 -6.61 23.81 15.11
N ALA A 175 -5.62 24.52 14.54
CA ALA A 175 -5.83 25.77 13.84
C ALA A 175 -6.83 25.59 12.67
N ARG A 176 -6.60 24.59 11.81
CA ARG A 176 -7.47 24.29 10.67
C ARG A 176 -8.92 24.03 11.06
N LEU A 177 -9.19 23.37 12.19
CA LEU A 177 -10.54 23.08 12.66
C LEU A 177 -11.22 24.33 13.23
N LYS A 178 -10.49 25.21 13.92
CA LYS A 178 -11.05 26.48 14.42
C LYS A 178 -11.44 27.46 13.32
N ASP A 179 -10.77 27.39 12.16
CA ASP A 179 -11.11 28.24 11.00
C ASP A 179 -12.31 27.68 10.21
N ALA A 180 -12.75 26.46 10.52
CA ALA A 180 -13.86 25.77 9.85
C ALA A 180 -15.19 25.84 10.64
N ASP A 181 -15.14 26.17 11.93
CA ASP A 181 -16.29 26.41 12.83
C ASP A 181 -16.72 27.88 12.78
#